data_3f6022ffd37c3b464706fc8296318bcf
#
_entry.id   3f6022ffd37c3b464706fc8296318bcf
#
_cell.length_a   1.000
_cell.length_b   1.000
_cell.length_c   1.000
_cell.angle_alpha   90.00
_cell.angle_beta   90.00
_cell.angle_gamma   90.00
#
_symmetry.space_group_name_H-M   'P 1'
#
loop_
_entity.id
_entity.type
_entity.pdbx_description
1 polymer ?
#
loop_
_entity_poly.entity_id
_entity_poly.type
_entity_poly.pdbx_seq_one_letter_code
_entity_poly.pdbx_strand_id
1 'polypeptide(L)'
;MPKIVKRFEVSAPPERVFEAVSVPEKWPQWTAFVQAASSRGPKTHWVYNIRGMKVEADTTVTEIQENKVYSFRQTSGFLKRGASFFEILPSKRGSIVTWTNEYELPYSYLGRLMDKLKARKQFEDGMDESIRKLTKILER
;
A
#
# COMPACT_ATOMS: atom_id res chain seq x y z
N MET A 1 4.01 -16.54 -3.90
CA MET A 1 4.32 -15.10 -3.91
C MET A 1 4.59 -14.61 -2.49
N PRO A 2 5.64 -13.83 -2.29
CA PRO A 2 5.86 -13.21 -0.99
C PRO A 2 4.67 -12.36 -0.57
N LYS A 3 4.36 -12.42 0.71
CA LYS A 3 3.21 -11.74 1.28
C LYS A 3 3.64 -11.13 2.60
N ILE A 4 3.34 -9.83 2.76
CA ILE A 4 3.63 -9.11 4.00
C ILE A 4 2.31 -8.62 4.57
N VAL A 5 2.05 -8.96 5.84
CA VAL A 5 0.83 -8.58 6.53
C VAL A 5 1.21 -7.72 7.72
N LYS A 6 0.62 -6.51 7.79
CA LYS A 6 0.77 -5.62 8.94
C LYS A 6 -0.60 -5.34 9.52
N ARG A 7 -0.72 -5.47 10.84
CA ARG A 7 -1.96 -5.19 11.55
C ARG A 7 -1.67 -4.12 12.60
N PHE A 8 -2.52 -3.08 12.62
CA PHE A 8 -2.32 -1.98 13.57
C PHE A 8 -3.67 -1.39 14.00
N GLU A 9 -3.67 -0.79 15.18
CA GLU A 9 -4.84 -0.08 15.69
C GLU A 9 -4.60 1.42 15.64
N VAL A 10 -5.64 2.18 15.28
CA VAL A 10 -5.56 3.62 15.17
C VAL A 10 -6.78 4.26 15.83
N SER A 11 -6.57 5.41 16.51
CA SER A 11 -7.62 6.17 17.16
C SER A 11 -8.36 7.05 16.13
N ALA A 12 -9.00 6.41 15.17
CA ALA A 12 -9.82 7.06 14.15
C ALA A 12 -10.89 6.07 13.70
N PRO A 13 -12.10 6.55 13.39
CA PRO A 13 -13.18 5.66 12.96
C PRO A 13 -12.90 5.05 11.59
N PRO A 14 -13.53 3.89 11.26
CA PRO A 14 -13.32 3.22 9.98
C PRO A 14 -13.51 4.12 8.75
N GLU A 15 -14.47 5.06 8.79
CA GLU A 15 -14.73 5.97 7.67
C GLU A 15 -13.51 6.83 7.34
N ARG A 16 -12.81 7.32 8.36
CA ARG A 16 -11.61 8.14 8.15
C ARG A 16 -10.44 7.33 7.62
N VAL A 17 -10.28 6.11 8.12
CA VAL A 17 -9.24 5.20 7.62
C VAL A 17 -9.52 4.86 6.17
N PHE A 18 -10.75 4.49 5.86
CA PHE A 18 -11.15 4.11 4.50
C PHE A 18 -10.91 5.26 3.51
N GLU A 19 -11.28 6.48 3.88
CA GLU A 19 -11.05 7.65 3.04
C GLU A 19 -9.57 7.83 2.73
N ALA A 20 -8.70 7.63 3.71
CA ALA A 20 -7.26 7.80 3.52
C ALA A 20 -6.67 6.74 2.60
N VAL A 21 -7.11 5.48 2.69
CA VAL A 21 -6.52 4.38 1.93
C VAL A 21 -7.19 4.12 0.58
N SER A 22 -8.46 4.51 0.43
CA SER A 22 -9.21 4.24 -0.80
C SER A 22 -9.16 5.37 -1.82
N VAL A 23 -8.49 6.47 -1.50
CA VAL A 23 -8.29 7.59 -2.43
C VAL A 23 -6.80 7.64 -2.78
N PRO A 24 -6.39 7.10 -3.94
CA PRO A 24 -4.98 7.00 -4.31
C PRO A 24 -4.24 8.34 -4.28
N GLU A 25 -4.91 9.42 -4.65
CA GLU A 25 -4.30 10.75 -4.66
C GLU A 25 -3.87 11.24 -3.27
N LYS A 26 -4.35 10.61 -2.20
CA LYS A 26 -3.95 10.93 -0.83
C LYS A 26 -2.72 10.16 -0.36
N TRP A 27 -2.35 9.11 -1.07
CA TRP A 27 -1.23 8.25 -0.68
C TRP A 27 0.12 8.95 -0.55
N PRO A 28 0.45 9.97 -1.36
CA PRO A 28 1.71 10.69 -1.16
C PRO A 28 1.83 11.33 0.24
N GLN A 29 0.72 11.62 0.88
CA GLN A 29 0.72 12.27 2.21
C GLN A 29 1.10 11.31 3.33
N TRP A 30 0.82 10.03 3.17
CA TRP A 30 1.04 9.07 4.26
C TRP A 30 1.96 7.90 3.91
N THR A 31 2.28 7.66 2.65
CA THR A 31 3.20 6.57 2.31
C THR A 31 4.64 7.07 2.26
N ALA A 32 5.57 6.12 2.44
CA ALA A 32 7.00 6.41 2.35
C ALA A 32 7.51 6.38 0.92
N PHE A 33 6.74 5.85 -0.03
CA PHE A 33 7.25 5.51 -1.36
C PHE A 33 6.40 6.01 -2.53
N VAL A 34 5.16 6.44 -2.30
CA VAL A 34 4.32 6.97 -3.37
C VAL A 34 4.57 8.46 -3.54
N GLN A 35 5.04 8.85 -4.72
CA GLN A 35 5.30 10.25 -5.05
C GLN A 35 4.06 10.94 -5.61
N ALA A 36 3.31 10.23 -6.46
CA ALA A 36 2.08 10.73 -7.07
C ALA A 36 1.16 9.58 -7.45
N ALA A 37 -0.12 9.85 -7.50
CA ALA A 37 -1.11 8.88 -7.96
C ALA A 37 -2.25 9.63 -8.65
N SER A 38 -2.78 9.04 -9.71
CA SER A 38 -3.89 9.59 -10.47
C SER A 38 -4.86 8.49 -10.80
N SER A 39 -6.10 8.59 -10.32
CA SER A 39 -7.12 7.57 -10.52
C SER A 39 -8.21 8.06 -11.49
N ARG A 40 -8.74 7.10 -12.24
CA ARG A 40 -9.88 7.30 -13.14
C ARG A 40 -10.77 6.07 -13.02
N GLY A 41 -11.87 6.19 -12.28
CA GLY A 41 -12.70 5.05 -11.95
C GLY A 41 -11.90 4.03 -11.14
N PRO A 42 -11.92 2.74 -11.50
CA PRO A 42 -11.18 1.71 -10.77
C PRO A 42 -9.69 1.67 -11.10
N LYS A 43 -9.23 2.43 -12.09
CA LYS A 43 -7.84 2.41 -12.55
C LYS A 43 -7.04 3.52 -11.92
N THR A 44 -5.81 3.21 -11.51
CA THR A 44 -4.89 4.18 -10.93
C THR A 44 -3.52 4.05 -11.57
N HIS A 45 -2.93 5.19 -11.90
CA HIS A 45 -1.53 5.27 -12.29
C HIS A 45 -0.73 5.77 -11.10
N TRP A 46 0.30 5.01 -10.73
CA TRP A 46 1.15 5.28 -9.57
C TRP A 46 2.56 5.66 -10.01
N VAL A 47 3.11 6.68 -9.36
CA VAL A 47 4.51 7.04 -9.48
C VAL A 47 5.16 6.82 -8.12
N TYR A 48 6.16 5.94 -8.09
CA TYR A 48 6.88 5.61 -6.86
C TYR A 48 8.28 6.20 -6.91
N ASN A 49 8.78 6.57 -5.75
CA ASN A 49 10.20 6.87 -5.55
C ASN A 49 10.75 5.83 -4.59
N ILE A 50 11.58 4.95 -5.11
CA ILE A 50 12.20 3.88 -4.33
C ILE A 50 13.70 4.12 -4.35
N ARG A 51 14.23 4.64 -3.24
CA ARG A 51 15.65 4.98 -3.08
C ARG A 51 16.16 5.90 -4.18
N GLY A 52 15.40 6.95 -4.50
CA GLY A 52 15.77 7.91 -5.53
C GLY A 52 15.47 7.46 -6.94
N MET A 53 14.98 6.24 -7.12
CA MET A 53 14.61 5.70 -8.42
C MET A 53 13.12 5.85 -8.65
N LYS A 54 12.76 6.51 -9.74
CA LYS A 54 11.37 6.68 -10.14
C LYS A 54 10.91 5.43 -10.87
N VAL A 55 9.85 4.79 -10.37
CA VAL A 55 9.21 3.66 -11.04
C VAL A 55 7.70 3.90 -11.10
N GLU A 56 7.05 3.32 -12.09
CA GLU A 56 5.64 3.53 -12.33
C GLU A 56 4.88 2.20 -12.42
N ALA A 57 3.60 2.23 -12.09
CA ALA A 57 2.74 1.07 -12.19
C ALA A 57 1.30 1.51 -12.39
N ASP A 58 0.54 0.66 -13.07
CA ASP A 58 -0.91 0.81 -13.21
C ASP A 58 -1.59 -0.30 -12.43
N THR A 59 -2.68 0.04 -11.78
CA THR A 59 -3.46 -0.90 -10.98
C THR A 59 -4.94 -0.80 -11.31
N THR A 60 -5.68 -1.84 -10.94
CA THR A 60 -7.14 -1.82 -10.98
C THR A 60 -7.69 -2.31 -9.66
N VAL A 61 -8.77 -1.68 -9.21
CA VAL A 61 -9.47 -2.09 -7.99
C VAL A 61 -10.02 -3.50 -8.17
N THR A 62 -9.83 -4.35 -7.17
CA THR A 62 -10.33 -5.72 -7.15
C THR A 62 -11.51 -5.88 -6.20
N GLU A 63 -11.56 -5.11 -5.12
CA GLU A 63 -12.67 -5.15 -4.18
C GLU A 63 -12.81 -3.82 -3.45
N ILE A 64 -14.05 -3.34 -3.33
CA ILE A 64 -14.40 -2.19 -2.48
C ILE A 64 -15.63 -2.56 -1.67
N GLN A 65 -15.53 -2.45 -0.35
CA GLN A 65 -16.67 -2.46 0.56
C GLN A 65 -16.52 -1.22 1.44
N GLU A 66 -17.44 -0.30 1.34
CA GLU A 66 -17.34 0.99 2.03
C GLU A 66 -17.00 0.83 3.51
N ASN A 67 -15.95 1.52 3.93
CA ASN A 67 -15.43 1.54 5.31
C ASN A 67 -14.93 0.18 5.84
N LYS A 68 -14.79 -0.83 4.97
CA LYS A 68 -14.39 -2.19 5.37
C LYS A 68 -13.24 -2.77 4.57
N VAL A 69 -13.30 -2.69 3.24
CA VAL A 69 -12.32 -3.34 2.37
C VAL A 69 -11.96 -2.43 1.20
N TYR A 70 -10.66 -2.36 0.92
CA TYR A 70 -10.15 -1.74 -0.30
C TYR A 70 -8.98 -2.58 -0.79
N SER A 71 -9.07 -3.06 -2.03
CA SER A 71 -7.97 -3.83 -2.62
C SER A 71 -7.79 -3.52 -4.09
N PHE A 72 -6.55 -3.69 -4.56
CA PHE A 72 -6.22 -3.50 -5.96
C PHE A 72 -5.07 -4.42 -6.34
N ARG A 73 -4.91 -4.64 -7.65
CA ARG A 73 -3.80 -5.41 -8.19
C ARG A 73 -3.12 -4.64 -9.31
N GLN A 74 -1.84 -4.88 -9.50
CA GLN A 74 -1.09 -4.31 -10.59
C GLN A 74 -1.52 -4.95 -11.92
N THR A 75 -1.76 -4.11 -12.92
CA THR A 75 -2.03 -4.56 -14.29
C THR A 75 -0.81 -4.41 -15.18
N SER A 76 0.03 -3.40 -14.89
CA SER A 76 1.33 -3.24 -15.53
C SER A 76 2.27 -2.49 -14.60
N GLY A 77 3.57 -2.70 -14.72
CA GLY A 77 4.52 -1.98 -13.90
C GLY A 77 5.81 -2.75 -13.66
N PHE A 78 6.57 -2.29 -12.67
CA PHE A 78 7.91 -2.79 -12.40
C PHE A 78 7.95 -4.17 -11.71
N LEU A 79 6.88 -4.55 -11.02
CA LEU A 79 6.76 -5.88 -10.45
C LEU A 79 6.22 -6.85 -11.50
N LYS A 80 6.56 -8.11 -11.38
CA LYS A 80 5.92 -9.13 -12.21
C LYS A 80 4.45 -9.27 -11.83
N ARG A 81 4.17 -9.24 -10.51
CA ARG A 81 2.82 -9.21 -9.96
C ARG A 81 2.83 -8.40 -8.68
N GLY A 82 1.73 -7.71 -8.41
CA GLY A 82 1.57 -6.95 -7.18
C GLY A 82 0.11 -6.79 -6.82
N ALA A 83 -0.19 -6.84 -5.53
CA ALA A 83 -1.53 -6.61 -5.03
C ALA A 83 -1.46 -6.03 -3.63
N SER A 84 -2.46 -5.23 -3.29
CA SER A 84 -2.59 -4.63 -1.97
C SER A 84 -4.01 -4.81 -1.47
N PHE A 85 -4.16 -5.10 -0.19
CA PHE A 85 -5.45 -5.37 0.43
C PHE A 85 -5.51 -4.72 1.80
N PHE A 86 -6.57 -3.92 2.03
CA PHE A 86 -6.86 -3.33 3.33
C PHE A 86 -8.17 -3.88 3.87
N GLU A 87 -8.14 -4.34 5.11
CA GLU A 87 -9.35 -4.68 5.86
C GLU A 87 -9.42 -3.78 7.08
N ILE A 88 -10.58 -3.17 7.30
CA ILE A 88 -10.79 -2.22 8.38
C ILE A 88 -11.94 -2.72 9.25
N LEU A 89 -11.67 -2.86 10.54
CA LEU A 89 -12.68 -3.29 11.52
C LEU A 89 -12.81 -2.24 12.62
N PRO A 90 -14.03 -1.97 13.10
CA PRO A 90 -14.18 -1.06 14.24
C PRO A 90 -13.58 -1.69 15.49
N SER A 91 -13.03 -0.86 16.37
CA SER A 91 -12.49 -1.28 17.66
C SER A 91 -12.89 -0.27 18.73
N LYS A 92 -12.64 -0.59 20.01
CA LYS A 92 -12.95 0.31 21.11
C LYS A 92 -12.20 1.64 20.97
N ARG A 93 -10.97 1.60 20.48
CA ARG A 93 -10.11 2.78 20.31
C ARG A 93 -10.43 3.53 19.02
N GLY A 94 -10.96 2.87 18.02
CA GLY A 94 -11.29 3.45 16.72
C GLY A 94 -11.36 2.38 15.65
N SER A 95 -10.22 1.96 15.11
CA SER A 95 -10.17 0.96 14.04
C SER A 95 -8.96 0.04 14.18
N ILE A 96 -9.15 -1.21 13.76
CA ILE A 96 -8.05 -2.16 13.55
C ILE A 96 -7.94 -2.33 12.04
N VAL A 97 -6.74 -2.10 11.52
CA VAL A 97 -6.45 -2.17 10.08
C VAL A 97 -5.49 -3.32 9.82
N THR A 98 -5.84 -4.16 8.86
CA THR A 98 -4.93 -5.19 8.35
C THR A 98 -4.55 -4.81 6.92
N TRP A 99 -3.27 -4.59 6.68
CA TRP A 99 -2.74 -4.22 5.37
C TRP A 99 -1.85 -5.35 4.87
N THR A 100 -2.25 -5.93 3.75
CA THR A 100 -1.52 -7.04 3.12
C THR A 100 -0.98 -6.57 1.78
N ASN A 101 0.30 -6.79 1.54
CA ASN A 101 0.92 -6.61 0.24
C ASN A 101 1.45 -7.95 -0.26
N GLU A 102 1.10 -8.29 -1.49
CA GLU A 102 1.65 -9.43 -2.20
C GLU A 102 2.46 -8.91 -3.38
N TYR A 103 3.64 -9.50 -3.62
CA TYR A 103 4.47 -9.05 -4.71
C TYR A 103 5.28 -10.21 -5.29
N GLU A 104 5.61 -10.10 -6.56
CA GLU A 104 6.53 -11.01 -7.24
C GLU A 104 7.54 -10.16 -7.99
N LEU A 105 8.83 -10.35 -7.68
CA LEU A 105 9.89 -9.59 -8.31
C LEU A 105 10.14 -10.10 -9.72
N PRO A 106 10.44 -9.22 -10.69
CA PRO A 106 10.80 -9.66 -12.03
C PRO A 106 12.16 -10.38 -12.01
N TYR A 107 12.36 -11.25 -12.99
CA TYR A 107 13.61 -12.04 -13.15
C TYR A 107 14.85 -11.16 -13.15
N SER A 108 14.76 -9.97 -13.74
CA SER A 108 15.87 -9.03 -13.79
C SER A 108 16.37 -8.59 -12.40
N TYR A 109 15.48 -8.57 -11.41
CA TYR A 109 15.86 -8.27 -10.03
C TYR A 109 16.44 -9.48 -9.32
N LEU A 110 15.97 -10.68 -9.63
CA LEU A 110 16.49 -11.92 -9.03
C LEU A 110 17.88 -12.25 -9.53
N GLY A 111 18.25 -11.82 -10.76
CA GLY A 111 19.57 -12.04 -11.33
C GLY A 111 20.61 -10.99 -10.94
N ARG A 112 20.23 -9.91 -10.21
CA ARG A 112 21.10 -8.80 -9.87
C ARG A 112 21.39 -8.68 -8.39
N LEU A 113 21.84 -9.72 -7.73
CA LEU A 113 22.31 -9.59 -6.33
C LEU A 113 21.27 -9.02 -5.35
N MET A 114 20.03 -8.86 -5.76
CA MET A 114 18.97 -8.48 -4.82
C MET A 114 18.55 -9.72 -4.07
N ASP A 115 19.15 -9.89 -2.93
CA ASP A 115 18.75 -10.86 -1.95
C ASP A 115 17.23 -10.65 -1.72
N LYS A 116 16.47 -11.73 -1.83
CA LYS A 116 15.02 -11.70 -1.53
C LYS A 116 14.75 -11.15 -0.15
N LEU A 117 15.66 -11.38 0.80
CA LEU A 117 15.55 -10.87 2.16
C LEU A 117 15.67 -9.35 2.21
N LYS A 118 16.55 -8.75 1.41
CA LYS A 118 16.70 -7.29 1.35
C LYS A 118 15.48 -6.64 0.75
N ALA A 119 14.93 -7.21 -0.33
CA ALA A 119 13.71 -6.70 -0.95
C ALA A 119 12.55 -6.75 0.04
N ARG A 120 12.38 -7.88 0.74
CA ARG A 120 11.33 -8.03 1.75
C ARG A 120 11.49 -7.00 2.87
N LYS A 121 12.72 -6.80 3.36
CA LYS A 121 12.97 -5.82 4.41
C LYS A 121 12.62 -4.41 3.96
N GLN A 122 12.92 -4.05 2.71
CA GLN A 122 12.57 -2.74 2.17
C GLN A 122 11.05 -2.54 2.13
N PHE A 123 10.32 -3.56 1.67
CA PHE A 123 8.86 -3.50 1.67
C PHE A 123 8.31 -3.35 3.08
N GLU A 124 8.82 -4.14 4.02
CA GLU A 124 8.37 -4.07 5.41
C GLU A 124 8.68 -2.71 6.04
N ASP A 125 9.89 -2.21 5.86
CA ASP A 125 10.28 -0.91 6.40
C ASP A 125 9.44 0.22 5.81
N GLY A 126 9.15 0.16 4.51
CA GLY A 126 8.29 1.12 3.83
C GLY A 126 6.85 1.08 4.36
N MET A 127 6.32 -0.12 4.61
CA MET A 127 5.00 -0.27 5.20
C MET A 127 4.98 0.27 6.62
N ASP A 128 5.98 -0.06 7.44
CA ASP A 128 6.06 0.42 8.83
C ASP A 128 6.14 1.94 8.90
N GLU A 129 6.96 2.56 8.06
CA GLU A 129 7.05 4.01 7.99
C GLU A 129 5.73 4.64 7.54
N SER A 130 5.09 4.04 6.54
CA SER A 130 3.79 4.50 6.04
C SER A 130 2.72 4.42 7.12
N ILE A 131 2.70 3.32 7.89
CA ILE A 131 1.77 3.14 8.99
C ILE A 131 1.97 4.22 10.06
N ARG A 132 3.22 4.56 10.39
CA ARG A 132 3.51 5.62 11.35
C ARG A 132 2.97 6.97 10.86
N LYS A 133 3.18 7.30 9.58
CA LYS A 133 2.69 8.55 8.99
C LYS A 133 1.16 8.58 8.95
N LEU A 134 0.55 7.50 8.54
CA LEU A 134 -0.91 7.39 8.47
C LEU A 134 -1.53 7.55 9.86
N THR A 135 -0.99 6.83 10.85
CA THR A 135 -1.46 6.92 12.23
C THR A 135 -1.38 8.35 12.75
N LYS A 136 -0.25 9.02 12.50
CA LYS A 136 -0.06 10.40 12.94
C LYS A 136 -1.09 11.36 12.32
N ILE A 137 -1.41 11.17 11.04
CA ILE A 137 -2.39 11.99 10.33
C ILE A 137 -3.80 11.72 10.86
N LEU A 138 -4.15 10.45 11.04
CA LEU A 138 -5.49 10.05 11.47
C LEU A 138 -5.79 10.38 12.93
N GLU A 139 -4.77 10.42 13.78
CA GLU A 139 -4.95 10.68 15.22
C GLU A 139 -4.85 12.16 15.61
N ARG A 140 -4.83 13.03 14.62
CA ARG A 140 -4.84 14.47 14.87
C ARG A 140 -6.19 14.95 15.39
#